data_1dc7e706daa70a816f2e6304558a67c3
#
_entry.id   1dc7e706daa70a816f2e6304558a67c3
#
_cell.length_a   1.000
_cell.length_b   1.000
_cell.length_c   1.000
_cell.angle_alpha   90.00
_cell.angle_beta   90.00
_cell.angle_gamma   90.00
#
_symmetry.space_group_name_H-M   'P 1'
#
loop_
_entity.id
_entity.type
_entity.pdbx_description
1 polymer ?
#
loop_
_entity_poly.entity_id
_entity_poly.type
_entity_poly.pdbx_seq_one_letter_code
_entity_poly.pdbx_strand_id
1 'polypeptide(L)'
;MTQATVSPRAIVPGARPAATAVRLYFLDHLRAAIILLVILLHASMTYMAYPPEWWYVIEPENSLALTALVLLLDVPNMQVLFFIAGFFAYGSLEKYGPGRFLRQKALRIGLPWVVGVVFLAPLITYLIPFTRGIAPSYLEFWTGEFWGVFYQQAAHWSLAGLLLLLVVPAANNTKDKTK
;
A
#
# COMPACT_ATOMS: atom_id res chain seq x y z
N MET A 1 40.38 30.82 38.56
CA MET A 1 40.21 30.23 37.21
C MET A 1 40.41 28.73 37.30
N THR A 2 39.33 27.98 37.40
CA THR A 2 39.34 26.51 37.61
C THR A 2 39.18 25.85 36.22
N GLN A 3 40.24 25.24 35.71
CA GLN A 3 40.21 24.48 34.47
C GLN A 3 39.46 23.16 34.74
N ALA A 4 38.34 22.97 34.06
CA ALA A 4 37.62 21.71 34.02
C ALA A 4 38.41 20.72 33.13
N THR A 5 39.01 19.72 33.76
CA THR A 5 39.64 18.58 33.07
C THR A 5 38.57 17.71 32.40
N VAL A 6 38.50 17.78 31.07
CA VAL A 6 37.69 16.87 30.27
C VAL A 6 38.37 15.51 30.29
N SER A 7 37.71 14.53 30.95
CA SER A 7 38.16 13.15 30.98
C SER A 7 38.06 12.54 29.56
N PRO A 8 39.10 11.86 29.05
CA PRO A 8 39.04 11.20 27.76
C PRO A 8 38.03 10.04 27.83
N ARG A 9 37.02 10.06 26.99
CA ARG A 9 36.08 8.93 26.79
C ARG A 9 36.91 7.69 26.46
N ALA A 10 36.83 6.67 27.32
CA ALA A 10 37.43 5.37 27.08
C ALA A 10 36.89 4.78 25.77
N ILE A 11 37.78 4.56 24.80
CA ILE A 11 37.48 3.85 23.56
C ILE A 11 37.29 2.37 23.95
N VAL A 12 36.08 1.89 23.92
CA VAL A 12 35.75 0.45 24.11
C VAL A 12 36.21 -0.29 22.84
N PRO A 13 37.26 -1.15 22.92
CA PRO A 13 37.71 -1.90 21.77
C PRO A 13 36.64 -2.94 21.43
N GLY A 14 36.08 -2.89 20.20
CA GLY A 14 35.08 -3.84 19.71
C GLY A 14 33.67 -3.28 19.51
N ALA A 15 33.39 -2.04 19.82
CA ALA A 15 32.14 -1.39 19.38
C ALA A 15 32.15 -1.27 17.85
N ARG A 16 31.48 -2.19 17.16
CA ARG A 16 31.21 -2.02 15.73
C ARG A 16 30.50 -0.68 15.57
N PRO A 17 31.01 0.22 14.71
CA PRO A 17 30.31 1.46 14.43
C PRO A 17 28.89 1.09 14.00
N ALA A 18 27.90 1.68 14.66
CA ALA A 18 26.50 1.52 14.25
C ALA A 18 26.44 1.87 12.76
N ALA A 19 26.19 0.88 11.92
CA ALA A 19 26.07 1.09 10.49
C ALA A 19 24.97 2.15 10.31
N THR A 20 25.37 3.36 9.97
CA THR A 20 24.46 4.44 9.62
C THR A 20 23.67 3.92 8.43
N ALA A 21 22.38 3.64 8.65
CA ALA A 21 21.49 3.17 7.59
C ALA A 21 21.54 4.21 6.46
N VAL A 22 22.18 3.85 5.35
CA VAL A 22 22.24 4.71 4.17
C VAL A 22 20.82 4.89 3.69
N ARG A 23 20.31 6.12 3.81
CA ARG A 23 18.97 6.45 3.33
C ARG A 23 19.01 6.56 1.81
N LEU A 24 18.29 5.69 1.13
CA LEU A 24 18.22 5.64 -0.31
C LEU A 24 17.16 6.64 -0.83
N TYR A 25 17.53 7.91 -0.87
CA TYR A 25 16.65 9.01 -1.33
C TYR A 25 16.02 8.74 -2.68
N PHE A 26 16.71 8.07 -3.59
CA PHE A 26 16.17 7.66 -4.87
C PHE A 26 14.88 6.83 -4.73
N LEU A 27 14.85 5.86 -3.82
CA LEU A 27 13.67 5.03 -3.59
C LEU A 27 12.52 5.81 -2.93
N ASP A 28 12.82 6.81 -2.10
CA ASP A 28 11.81 7.71 -1.54
C ASP A 28 11.18 8.58 -2.65
N HIS A 29 11.98 9.13 -3.57
CA HIS A 29 11.49 9.88 -4.72
C HIS A 29 10.70 9.01 -5.69
N LEU A 30 11.16 7.79 -5.96
CA LEU A 30 10.46 6.84 -6.81
C LEU A 30 9.07 6.49 -6.25
N ARG A 31 8.95 6.28 -4.95
CA ARG A 31 7.65 6.08 -4.28
C ARG A 31 6.73 7.26 -4.46
N ALA A 32 7.23 8.48 -4.22
CA ALA A 32 6.44 9.70 -4.37
C ALA A 32 5.96 9.86 -5.83
N ALA A 33 6.83 9.65 -6.80
CA ALA A 33 6.49 9.71 -8.22
C ALA A 33 5.39 8.70 -8.58
N ILE A 34 5.52 7.45 -8.13
CA ILE A 34 4.52 6.41 -8.42
C ILE A 34 3.17 6.74 -7.76
N ILE A 35 3.15 7.26 -6.53
CA ILE A 35 1.90 7.66 -5.88
C ILE A 35 1.21 8.75 -6.71
N LEU A 36 1.94 9.73 -7.23
CA LEU A 36 1.38 10.76 -8.11
C LEU A 36 0.84 10.16 -9.41
N LEU A 37 1.55 9.21 -10.02
CA LEU A 37 1.08 8.50 -11.20
C LEU A 37 -0.17 7.66 -10.94
N VAL A 38 -0.28 7.03 -9.77
CA VAL A 38 -1.49 6.30 -9.35
C VAL A 38 -2.67 7.25 -9.18
N ILE A 39 -2.47 8.44 -8.61
CA ILE A 39 -3.53 9.46 -8.50
C ILE A 39 -3.97 9.91 -9.90
N LEU A 40 -3.02 10.20 -10.77
CA LEU A 40 -3.29 10.59 -12.16
C LEU A 40 -4.05 9.50 -12.92
N LEU A 41 -3.64 8.24 -12.78
CA LEU A 41 -4.33 7.08 -13.36
C LEU A 41 -5.80 7.03 -12.93
N HIS A 42 -6.06 7.05 -11.62
CA HIS A 42 -7.43 6.95 -11.10
C HIS A 42 -8.29 8.16 -11.48
N ALA A 43 -7.73 9.36 -11.49
CA ALA A 43 -8.44 10.55 -11.98
C ALA A 43 -8.78 10.44 -13.48
N SER A 44 -7.89 9.85 -14.28
CA SER A 44 -8.09 9.67 -15.73
C SER A 44 -9.13 8.59 -16.05
N MET A 45 -9.34 7.61 -15.16
CA MET A 45 -10.31 6.53 -15.39
C MET A 45 -11.75 7.03 -15.55
N THR A 46 -12.11 8.13 -14.91
CA THR A 46 -13.45 8.75 -15.03
C THR A 46 -13.74 9.25 -16.45
N TYR A 47 -12.70 9.62 -17.21
CA TYR A 47 -12.79 10.16 -18.56
C TYR A 47 -12.34 9.18 -19.65
N MET A 48 -12.25 7.90 -19.34
CA MET A 48 -11.91 6.87 -20.35
C MET A 48 -13.01 6.72 -21.39
N ALA A 49 -12.62 6.46 -22.64
CA ALA A 49 -13.59 6.11 -23.70
C ALA A 49 -14.21 4.70 -23.46
N TYR A 50 -13.46 3.81 -22.81
CA TYR A 50 -13.88 2.45 -22.45
C TYR A 50 -13.62 2.20 -20.96
N PRO A 51 -14.38 2.84 -20.05
CA PRO A 51 -14.19 2.63 -18.63
C PRO A 51 -14.70 1.22 -18.23
N PRO A 52 -14.07 0.58 -17.24
CA PRO A 52 -14.58 -0.69 -16.73
C PRO A 52 -15.92 -0.47 -16.01
N GLU A 53 -16.82 -1.46 -16.12
CA GLU A 53 -18.18 -1.38 -15.54
C GLU A 53 -18.21 -1.17 -14.01
N TRP A 54 -17.14 -1.61 -13.34
CA TRP A 54 -16.99 -1.45 -11.89
C TRP A 54 -16.43 -0.09 -11.46
N TRP A 55 -16.16 0.83 -12.43
CA TRP A 55 -15.68 2.17 -12.07
C TRP A 55 -16.82 3.03 -11.53
N TYR A 56 -16.50 3.86 -10.55
CA TYR A 56 -17.48 4.55 -9.70
C TYR A 56 -18.24 5.65 -10.42
N VAL A 57 -17.55 6.47 -11.21
CA VAL A 57 -18.11 7.61 -11.93
C VAL A 57 -17.62 7.58 -13.37
N ILE A 58 -18.55 7.69 -14.31
CA ILE A 58 -18.28 7.70 -15.74
C ILE A 58 -18.81 9.01 -16.30
N GLU A 59 -17.93 9.83 -16.87
CA GLU A 59 -18.29 11.07 -17.52
C GLU A 59 -18.70 10.84 -18.98
N PRO A 60 -19.72 11.58 -19.48
CA PRO A 60 -20.11 11.51 -20.89
C PRO A 60 -19.01 11.98 -21.84
N GLU A 61 -18.25 12.99 -21.41
CA GLU A 61 -17.10 13.49 -22.17
C GLU A 61 -15.90 12.57 -21.92
N ASN A 62 -15.56 11.78 -22.92
CA ASN A 62 -14.49 10.80 -22.82
C ASN A 62 -13.34 11.06 -23.79
N SER A 63 -12.18 10.47 -23.52
CA SER A 63 -10.96 10.64 -24.29
C SER A 63 -10.20 9.34 -24.52
N LEU A 64 -9.90 9.03 -25.78
CA LEU A 64 -9.01 7.91 -26.13
C LEU A 64 -7.59 8.12 -25.61
N ALA A 65 -7.12 9.38 -25.53
CA ALA A 65 -5.80 9.69 -25.00
C ALA A 65 -5.70 9.34 -23.50
N LEU A 66 -6.76 9.62 -22.73
CA LEU A 66 -6.80 9.24 -21.31
C LEU A 66 -6.93 7.72 -21.14
N THR A 67 -7.65 7.05 -22.03
CA THR A 67 -7.68 5.57 -22.06
C THR A 67 -6.28 5.00 -22.28
N ALA A 68 -5.55 5.50 -23.27
CA ALA A 68 -4.17 5.07 -23.52
C ALA A 68 -3.23 5.37 -22.34
N LEU A 69 -3.39 6.53 -21.70
CA LEU A 69 -2.62 6.90 -20.51
C LEU A 69 -2.87 5.92 -19.36
N VAL A 70 -4.13 5.58 -19.08
CA VAL A 70 -4.49 4.62 -18.02
C VAL A 70 -3.86 3.26 -18.31
N LEU A 71 -3.99 2.73 -19.52
CA LEU A 71 -3.41 1.43 -19.91
C LEU A 71 -1.88 1.43 -19.80
N LEU A 72 -1.23 2.54 -20.13
CA LEU A 72 0.22 2.68 -20.00
C LEU A 72 0.68 2.70 -18.54
N LEU A 73 -0.09 3.36 -17.66
CA LEU A 73 0.28 3.53 -16.25
C LEU A 73 -0.12 2.33 -15.38
N ASP A 74 -1.17 1.61 -15.73
CA ASP A 74 -1.72 0.52 -14.91
C ASP A 74 -0.70 -0.62 -14.71
N VAL A 75 -0.06 -1.04 -15.78
CA VAL A 75 0.88 -2.16 -15.74
C VAL A 75 2.10 -1.92 -14.84
N PRO A 76 2.89 -0.84 -14.98
CA PRO A 76 4.13 -0.69 -14.20
C PRO A 76 3.92 -0.25 -12.75
N ASN A 77 2.85 0.50 -12.46
CA ASN A 77 2.70 1.15 -11.16
C ASN A 77 2.64 0.15 -9.99
N MET A 78 1.82 -0.89 -10.10
CA MET A 78 1.67 -1.86 -9.02
C MET A 78 2.91 -2.73 -8.84
N GLN A 79 3.55 -3.17 -9.93
CA GLN A 79 4.76 -3.98 -9.88
C GLN A 79 5.90 -3.25 -9.18
N VAL A 80 6.11 -1.96 -9.49
CA VAL A 80 7.18 -1.17 -8.87
C VAL A 80 6.91 -0.95 -7.38
N LEU A 81 5.67 -0.69 -6.98
CA LEU A 81 5.32 -0.57 -5.56
C LEU A 81 5.57 -1.88 -4.79
N PHE A 82 5.18 -3.02 -5.35
CA PHE A 82 5.43 -4.33 -4.75
C PHE A 82 6.93 -4.64 -4.69
N PHE A 83 7.68 -4.33 -5.73
CA PHE A 83 9.14 -4.51 -5.75
C PHE A 83 9.81 -3.70 -4.63
N ILE A 84 9.49 -2.41 -4.52
CA ILE A 84 10.04 -1.54 -3.47
C ILE A 84 9.65 -2.07 -2.08
N ALA A 85 8.41 -2.48 -1.90
CA ALA A 85 7.94 -3.02 -0.62
C ALA A 85 8.66 -4.31 -0.25
N GLY A 86 8.86 -5.22 -1.21
CA GLY A 86 9.61 -6.48 -1.03
C GLY A 86 11.07 -6.24 -0.69
N PHE A 87 11.72 -5.30 -1.38
CA PHE A 87 13.12 -4.93 -1.13
C PHE A 87 13.35 -4.50 0.32
N PHE A 88 12.48 -3.62 0.86
CA PHE A 88 12.61 -3.19 2.25
C PHE A 88 12.10 -4.23 3.27
N ALA A 89 11.26 -5.17 2.84
CA ALA A 89 10.75 -6.20 3.73
C ALA A 89 11.84 -7.14 4.20
N TYR A 90 12.74 -7.55 3.29
CA TYR A 90 13.82 -8.48 3.59
C TYR A 90 14.73 -7.97 4.72
N GLY A 91 15.29 -6.77 4.59
CA GLY A 91 16.14 -6.18 5.63
C GLY A 91 15.41 -5.96 6.97
N SER A 92 14.12 -5.66 6.92
CA SER A 92 13.29 -5.53 8.13
C SER A 92 13.02 -6.87 8.80
N LEU A 93 12.78 -7.93 8.03
CA LEU A 93 12.58 -9.30 8.52
C LEU A 93 13.84 -9.84 9.21
N GLU A 94 15.00 -9.64 8.59
CA GLU A 94 16.30 -10.04 9.14
C GLU A 94 16.61 -9.32 10.46
N LYS A 95 16.32 -8.02 10.53
CA LYS A 95 16.60 -7.19 11.70
C LYS A 95 15.70 -7.49 12.91
N TYR A 96 14.40 -7.70 12.70
CA TYR A 96 13.42 -7.78 13.79
C TYR A 96 12.93 -9.20 14.07
N GLY A 97 13.23 -10.15 13.19
CA GLY A 97 12.71 -11.52 13.23
C GLY A 97 11.24 -11.61 12.81
N PRO A 98 10.74 -12.83 12.49
CA PRO A 98 9.44 -13.01 11.84
C PRO A 98 8.24 -12.55 12.67
N GLY A 99 8.19 -12.87 13.97
CA GLY A 99 7.04 -12.53 14.81
C GLY A 99 6.85 -11.02 14.99
N ARG A 100 7.94 -10.31 15.29
CA ARG A 100 7.90 -8.83 15.46
C ARG A 100 7.64 -8.12 14.14
N PHE A 101 8.24 -8.64 13.06
CA PHE A 101 8.01 -8.13 11.71
C PHE A 101 6.54 -8.24 11.30
N LEU A 102 5.93 -9.43 11.45
CA LEU A 102 4.52 -9.65 11.12
C LEU A 102 3.58 -8.76 11.94
N ARG A 103 3.80 -8.67 13.26
CA ARG A 103 2.98 -7.79 14.12
C ARG A 103 3.06 -6.34 13.69
N GLN A 104 4.25 -5.83 13.37
CA GLN A 104 4.42 -4.45 12.89
C GLN A 104 3.72 -4.21 11.55
N LYS A 105 3.80 -5.18 10.62
CA LYS A 105 3.14 -5.07 9.31
C LYS A 105 1.62 -5.19 9.42
N ALA A 106 1.13 -6.12 10.25
CA ALA A 106 -0.31 -6.25 10.51
C ALA A 106 -0.91 -4.96 11.10
N LEU A 107 -0.23 -4.31 12.03
CA LEU A 107 -0.71 -3.05 12.60
C LEU A 107 -0.58 -1.86 11.62
N ARG A 108 0.50 -1.80 10.83
CA ARG A 108 0.74 -0.65 9.94
C ARG A 108 -0.01 -0.73 8.61
N ILE A 109 -0.30 -1.92 8.13
CA ILE A 109 -0.94 -2.14 6.83
C ILE A 109 -2.31 -2.81 7.04
N GLY A 110 -2.37 -3.86 7.87
CA GLY A 110 -3.60 -4.64 8.09
C GLY A 110 -4.69 -3.85 8.77
N LEU A 111 -4.39 -3.09 9.82
CA LEU A 111 -5.39 -2.27 10.51
C LEU A 111 -5.99 -1.19 9.60
N PRO A 112 -5.21 -0.34 8.91
CA PRO A 112 -5.76 0.60 7.94
C PRO A 112 -6.53 -0.09 6.80
N TRP A 113 -6.08 -1.27 6.36
CA TRP A 113 -6.79 -2.04 5.35
C TRP A 113 -8.18 -2.47 5.83
N VAL A 114 -8.29 -3.04 7.04
CA VAL A 114 -9.60 -3.45 7.63
C VAL A 114 -10.53 -2.25 7.75
N VAL A 115 -10.03 -1.12 8.28
CA VAL A 115 -10.81 0.12 8.39
C VAL A 115 -11.26 0.60 7.00
N GLY A 116 -10.38 0.56 6.02
CA GLY A 116 -10.69 0.91 4.64
C GLY A 116 -11.77 0.03 4.03
N VAL A 117 -11.68 -1.29 4.21
CA VAL A 117 -12.67 -2.24 3.68
C VAL A 117 -14.03 -2.09 4.35
N VAL A 118 -14.08 -1.86 5.66
CA VAL A 118 -15.35 -1.80 6.41
C VAL A 118 -16.05 -0.45 6.22
N PHE A 119 -15.32 0.64 6.17
CA PHE A 119 -15.90 1.98 6.16
C PHE A 119 -15.74 2.71 4.83
N LEU A 120 -14.56 2.67 4.24
CA LEU A 120 -14.27 3.46 3.04
C LEU A 120 -14.75 2.76 1.75
N ALA A 121 -14.54 1.44 1.65
CA ALA A 121 -14.95 0.71 0.45
C ALA A 121 -16.47 0.76 0.20
N PRO A 122 -17.36 0.54 1.20
CA PRO A 122 -18.80 0.67 0.97
C PRO A 122 -19.21 2.07 0.54
N LEU A 123 -18.58 3.12 1.13
CA LEU A 123 -18.87 4.50 0.79
C LEU A 123 -18.52 4.80 -0.67
N ILE A 124 -17.34 4.39 -1.11
CA ILE A 124 -16.89 4.62 -2.49
C ILE A 124 -17.71 3.76 -3.47
N THR A 125 -17.94 2.50 -3.15
CA THR A 125 -18.68 1.57 -4.03
C THR A 125 -20.15 1.95 -4.16
N TYR A 126 -20.74 2.60 -3.16
CA TYR A 126 -22.10 3.11 -3.21
C TYR A 126 -22.29 4.16 -4.32
N LEU A 127 -21.24 4.84 -4.74
CA LEU A 127 -21.30 5.77 -5.87
C LEU A 127 -21.72 5.07 -7.18
N ILE A 128 -21.46 3.78 -7.35
CA ILE A 128 -21.83 3.04 -8.56
C ILE A 128 -23.35 3.03 -8.76
N PRO A 129 -24.17 2.44 -7.84
CA PRO A 129 -25.62 2.49 -7.99
C PRO A 129 -26.18 3.91 -7.86
N PHE A 130 -25.56 4.78 -7.07
CA PHE A 130 -25.97 6.16 -6.91
C PHE A 130 -25.89 6.97 -8.22
N THR A 131 -24.77 6.93 -8.91
CA THR A 131 -24.60 7.65 -10.19
C THR A 131 -25.47 7.09 -11.32
N ARG A 132 -25.88 5.84 -11.20
CA ARG A 132 -26.78 5.17 -12.16
C ARG A 132 -28.26 5.35 -11.83
N GLY A 133 -28.60 6.06 -10.76
CA GLY A 133 -29.99 6.33 -10.34
C GLY A 133 -30.77 5.10 -9.82
N ILE A 134 -30.07 4.03 -9.41
CA ILE A 134 -30.66 2.78 -8.91
C ILE A 134 -30.28 2.49 -7.44
N ALA A 135 -29.74 3.47 -6.74
CA ALA A 135 -29.24 3.26 -5.38
C ALA A 135 -30.38 3.01 -4.37
N PRO A 136 -30.30 1.94 -3.56
CA PRO A 136 -31.12 1.79 -2.36
C PRO A 136 -30.68 2.81 -1.29
N SER A 137 -31.27 2.75 -0.09
CA SER A 137 -30.72 3.52 1.02
C SER A 137 -29.28 3.06 1.34
N TYR A 138 -28.42 3.98 1.76
CA TYR A 138 -27.01 3.63 2.07
C TYR A 138 -26.89 2.51 3.12
N LEU A 139 -27.79 2.50 4.10
CA LEU A 139 -27.75 1.49 5.16
C LEU A 139 -28.13 0.08 4.62
N GLU A 140 -29.13 -0.02 3.76
CA GLU A 140 -29.51 -1.26 3.07
C GLU A 140 -28.39 -1.76 2.18
N PHE A 141 -27.76 -0.85 1.42
CA PHE A 141 -26.58 -1.17 0.63
C PHE A 141 -25.45 -1.72 1.48
N TRP A 142 -25.08 -1.02 2.54
CA TRP A 142 -23.94 -1.38 3.40
C TRP A 142 -24.17 -2.71 4.14
N THR A 143 -25.37 -2.98 4.63
CA THR A 143 -25.69 -4.21 5.39
C THR A 143 -25.94 -5.43 4.51
N GLY A 144 -26.32 -5.25 3.26
CA GLY A 144 -26.73 -6.33 2.35
C GLY A 144 -25.94 -6.38 1.06
N GLU A 145 -26.26 -5.52 0.11
CA GLU A 145 -25.78 -5.61 -1.28
C GLU A 145 -24.27 -5.48 -1.40
N PHE A 146 -23.64 -4.62 -0.59
CA PHE A 146 -22.19 -4.42 -0.61
C PHE A 146 -21.44 -5.75 -0.40
N TRP A 147 -21.80 -6.51 0.62
CA TRP A 147 -21.11 -7.75 0.97
C TRP A 147 -21.40 -8.90 0.02
N GLY A 148 -22.57 -8.90 -0.65
CA GLY A 148 -22.99 -9.93 -1.58
C GLY A 148 -22.52 -9.70 -3.01
N VAL A 149 -22.85 -8.54 -3.57
CA VAL A 149 -22.71 -8.25 -5.01
C VAL A 149 -21.61 -7.21 -5.28
N PHE A 150 -21.56 -6.16 -4.47
CA PHE A 150 -20.68 -5.01 -4.70
C PHE A 150 -19.39 -5.06 -3.91
N TYR A 151 -19.12 -6.13 -3.17
CA TYR A 151 -17.85 -6.27 -2.48
C TYR A 151 -16.72 -6.32 -3.47
N GLN A 152 -16.13 -5.17 -3.69
CA GLN A 152 -14.98 -5.01 -4.57
C GLN A 152 -13.77 -4.64 -3.72
N GLN A 153 -12.79 -5.51 -3.73
CA GLN A 153 -11.48 -5.20 -3.15
C GLN A 153 -10.63 -4.31 -4.06
N ALA A 154 -11.20 -3.83 -5.19
CA ALA A 154 -10.45 -3.19 -6.25
C ALA A 154 -9.47 -2.09 -5.77
N ALA A 155 -9.90 -1.23 -4.84
CA ALA A 155 -9.02 -0.23 -4.25
C ALA A 155 -8.08 -0.77 -3.15
N HIS A 156 -8.39 -1.94 -2.57
CA HIS A 156 -7.69 -2.48 -1.38
C HIS A 156 -6.99 -3.81 -1.64
N TRP A 157 -7.21 -4.44 -2.79
CA TRP A 157 -6.59 -5.73 -3.14
C TRP A 157 -5.06 -5.65 -3.18
N SER A 158 -4.51 -4.49 -3.57
CA SER A 158 -3.06 -4.23 -3.56
C SER A 158 -2.47 -4.30 -2.15
N LEU A 159 -3.20 -3.81 -1.15
CA LEU A 159 -2.79 -3.92 0.26
C LEU A 159 -2.88 -5.35 0.76
N ALA A 160 -3.93 -6.10 0.37
CA ALA A 160 -4.04 -7.53 0.67
C ALA A 160 -2.91 -8.33 0.02
N GLY A 161 -2.60 -8.08 -1.27
CA GLY A 161 -1.47 -8.67 -1.98
C GLY A 161 -0.13 -8.34 -1.33
N LEU A 162 0.05 -7.10 -0.88
CA LEU A 162 1.24 -6.67 -0.16
C LEU A 162 1.38 -7.39 1.19
N LEU A 163 0.30 -7.57 1.94
CA LEU A 163 0.30 -8.34 3.19
C LEU A 163 0.70 -9.80 2.93
N LEU A 164 0.13 -10.46 1.91
CA LEU A 164 0.49 -11.82 1.53
C LEU A 164 1.97 -11.94 1.17
N LEU A 165 2.48 -11.02 0.35
CA LEU A 165 3.88 -10.99 -0.05
C LEU A 165 4.83 -10.80 1.14
N LEU A 166 4.41 -10.15 2.21
CA LEU A 166 5.17 -9.96 3.43
C LEU A 166 5.06 -11.15 4.40
N VAL A 167 3.92 -11.85 4.41
CA VAL A 167 3.66 -13.00 5.30
C VAL A 167 4.42 -14.24 4.86
N VAL A 168 4.46 -14.53 3.54
CA VAL A 168 5.08 -15.75 2.99
C VAL A 168 6.56 -15.89 3.35
N PRO A 169 7.44 -14.89 3.13
CA PRO A 169 8.83 -14.98 3.54
C PRO A 169 9.03 -15.11 5.05
N ALA A 170 8.15 -14.45 5.84
CA ALA A 170 8.22 -14.53 7.29
C ALA A 170 7.88 -15.94 7.81
N ALA A 171 6.87 -16.59 7.22
CA ALA A 171 6.48 -17.96 7.55
C ALA A 171 7.55 -18.98 7.17
N ASN A 172 8.23 -18.80 6.04
CA ASN A 172 9.30 -19.69 5.62
C ASN A 172 10.56 -19.57 6.50
N ASN A 173 10.89 -18.36 6.93
CA ASN A 173 12.03 -18.12 7.83
C ASN A 173 11.84 -18.74 9.23
N THR A 174 10.60 -18.98 9.68
CA THR A 174 10.35 -19.71 10.95
C THR A 174 10.62 -21.20 10.81
N LYS A 175 10.35 -21.81 9.65
CA LYS A 175 10.58 -23.24 9.41
C LYS A 175 12.06 -23.62 9.33
N ASP A 176 12.91 -22.71 8.87
CA ASP A 176 14.36 -22.93 8.75
C ASP A 176 15.10 -22.91 10.11
N LYS A 177 14.52 -22.22 11.11
CA LYS A 177 15.09 -22.15 12.47
C LYS A 177 14.70 -23.33 13.36
N THR A 178 13.80 -24.19 12.91
CA THR A 178 13.31 -25.37 13.64
C THR A 178 13.90 -26.70 13.15
N LYS A 179 14.82 -26.63 12.19
CA LYS A 179 15.71 -27.72 11.76
C LYS A 179 17.12 -27.48 12.27
#